data_853d6365e5202f93c161bdc41a6a3f4d
#
_entry.id   853d6365e5202f93c161bdc41a6a3f4d
#
_cell.length_a   1.000
_cell.length_b   1.000
_cell.length_c   1.000
_cell.angle_alpha   90.00
_cell.angle_beta   90.00
_cell.angle_gamma   90.00
#
_symmetry.space_group_name_H-M   'P 1'
#
loop_
_entity.id
_entity.type
_entity.pdbx_description
1 polymer ?
#
loop_
_entity_poly.entity_id
_entity_poly.type
_entity_poly.pdbx_seq_one_letter_code
_entity_poly.pdbx_strand_id
1 'polypeptide(L)'
;EQPFILISDRADQASVRAAVALAPTAYLVKPFQAENLMQRLRGLLLKGDEVVACPLPERDAGENLEAFLERARDSAEGAPLLADVRAASDRCLSAEEHPLRVLEDEFGRDPHITAGLIAAANSAARHVGPACQTLGQALRRLGLGHSLNLVLGFSLQRAIQLGEPLLAERAMHFWDLSQRCADIAWELADALGADVERCYTAGLLHRLGDLALLRTLQDWCDGGGALDEARLDELLGRFGASFGSALRARWRLPLELRRLIAAAYQFGGVLSREELILSLATQAASLPEDDAEQLAESKAARMLGLDGERLAKLLQP
;
A
#
# COMPACT_ATOMS: atom_id res chain seq x y z
N GLU A 1 2.51 37.07 -9.90
CA GLU A 1 3.82 37.07 -9.20
C GLU A 1 4.36 35.66 -9.19
N GLN A 2 5.63 35.50 -9.52
CA GLN A 2 6.26 34.18 -9.56
C GLN A 2 6.68 33.78 -8.13
N PRO A 3 6.22 32.64 -7.59
CA PRO A 3 6.61 32.20 -6.26
C PRO A 3 8.11 31.86 -6.23
N PHE A 4 8.79 32.21 -5.14
CA PHE A 4 10.19 31.86 -4.95
C PHE A 4 10.52 31.50 -3.50
N ILE A 5 11.51 30.62 -3.31
CA ILE A 5 12.00 30.21 -2.00
C ILE A 5 13.39 30.82 -1.78
N LEU A 6 13.55 31.55 -0.67
CA LEU A 6 14.84 32.06 -0.25
C LEU A 6 15.55 31.02 0.63
N ILE A 7 16.75 30.61 0.22
CA ILE A 7 17.57 29.66 0.95
C ILE A 7 18.79 30.38 1.51
N SER A 8 19.02 30.31 2.82
CA SER A 8 20.10 31.02 3.51
C SER A 8 20.75 30.16 4.59
N ASP A 9 22.01 30.40 4.87
CA ASP A 9 22.75 29.88 6.03
C ASP A 9 22.50 30.71 7.32
N ARG A 10 21.81 31.84 7.21
CA ARG A 10 21.50 32.74 8.32
C ARG A 10 20.14 32.44 8.92
N ALA A 11 20.12 32.12 10.20
CA ALA A 11 18.89 31.81 10.98
C ALA A 11 18.54 32.94 11.97
N ASP A 12 19.36 34.03 12.02
CA ASP A 12 19.13 35.12 12.96
C ASP A 12 17.91 35.97 12.59
N GLN A 13 17.25 36.53 13.63
CA GLN A 13 16.02 37.27 13.48
C GLN A 13 16.14 38.52 12.57
N ALA A 14 17.32 39.13 12.53
CA ALA A 14 17.56 40.32 11.70
C ALA A 14 17.62 39.95 10.21
N SER A 15 18.29 38.87 9.88
CA SER A 15 18.37 38.34 8.50
C SER A 15 17.02 37.85 7.98
N VAL A 16 16.22 37.18 8.83
CA VAL A 16 14.86 36.77 8.48
C VAL A 16 13.95 37.98 8.25
N ARG A 17 14.02 39.02 9.10
CA ARG A 17 13.26 40.26 8.89
C ARG A 17 13.65 41.02 7.62
N ALA A 18 14.94 41.05 7.28
CA ALA A 18 15.39 41.64 6.03
C ALA A 18 14.89 40.86 4.80
N ALA A 19 14.79 39.53 4.90
CA ALA A 19 14.25 38.68 3.85
C ALA A 19 12.73 38.89 3.64
N VAL A 20 11.96 39.22 4.68
CA VAL A 20 10.53 39.52 4.57
C VAL A 20 10.26 40.70 3.65
N ALA A 21 11.16 41.69 3.58
CA ALA A 21 11.04 42.82 2.65
C ALA A 21 11.07 42.40 1.17
N LEU A 22 11.63 41.23 0.85
CA LEU A 22 11.65 40.66 -0.49
C LEU A 22 10.39 39.83 -0.80
N ALA A 23 9.48 39.69 0.18
CA ALA A 23 8.26 38.89 0.09
C ALA A 23 8.48 37.45 -0.48
N PRO A 24 9.48 36.67 0.03
CA PRO A 24 9.63 35.28 -0.43
C PRO A 24 8.42 34.47 -0.01
N THR A 25 8.01 33.54 -0.86
CA THR A 25 6.89 32.65 -0.57
C THR A 25 7.24 31.64 0.54
N ALA A 26 8.55 31.31 0.67
CA ALA A 26 9.07 30.57 1.81
C ALA A 26 10.54 30.90 2.07
N TYR A 27 10.98 30.70 3.33
CA TYR A 27 12.36 30.83 3.77
C TYR A 27 12.87 29.49 4.29
N LEU A 28 14.07 29.06 3.84
CA LEU A 28 14.71 27.82 4.26
C LEU A 28 16.12 28.13 4.79
N VAL A 29 16.43 27.61 5.97
CA VAL A 29 17.74 27.75 6.62
C VAL A 29 18.59 26.50 6.36
N LYS A 30 19.84 26.68 5.97
CA LYS A 30 20.83 25.59 5.85
C LYS A 30 21.40 25.20 7.24
N PRO A 31 21.65 23.93 7.52
CA PRO A 31 21.36 22.76 6.69
C PRO A 31 19.87 22.38 6.72
N PHE A 32 19.29 22.01 5.60
CA PHE A 32 17.91 21.55 5.50
C PHE A 32 17.87 20.14 4.86
N GLN A 33 16.85 19.38 5.18
CA GLN A 33 16.61 18.08 4.56
C GLN A 33 15.91 18.28 3.21
N ALA A 34 16.24 17.44 2.23
CA ALA A 34 15.67 17.52 0.89
C ALA A 34 14.13 17.42 0.91
N GLU A 35 13.59 16.63 1.84
CA GLU A 35 12.16 16.45 2.06
C GLU A 35 11.46 17.77 2.41
N ASN A 36 12.08 18.61 3.25
CA ASN A 36 11.54 19.92 3.63
C ASN A 36 11.47 20.87 2.44
N LEU A 37 12.47 20.84 1.55
CA LEU A 37 12.46 21.63 0.32
C LEU A 37 11.38 21.13 -0.63
N MET A 38 11.30 19.81 -0.84
CA MET A 38 10.30 19.19 -1.72
C MET A 38 8.87 19.44 -1.24
N GLN A 39 8.62 19.34 0.07
CA GLN A 39 7.31 19.62 0.64
C GLN A 39 6.88 21.08 0.40
N ARG A 40 7.80 22.04 0.56
CA ARG A 40 7.52 23.46 0.29
C ARG A 40 7.32 23.74 -1.19
N LEU A 41 8.11 23.13 -2.08
CA LEU A 41 7.94 23.23 -3.51
C LEU A 41 6.58 22.67 -3.95
N ARG A 42 6.18 21.51 -3.41
CA ARG A 42 4.85 20.95 -3.68
C ARG A 42 3.74 21.92 -3.28
N GLY A 43 3.81 22.49 -2.09
CA GLY A 43 2.79 23.46 -1.61
C GLY A 43 2.75 24.78 -2.40
N LEU A 44 3.81 25.13 -3.12
CA LEU A 44 3.89 26.36 -3.91
C LEU A 44 3.53 26.18 -5.38
N LEU A 45 3.84 25.02 -5.95
CA LEU A 45 3.68 24.74 -7.38
C LEU A 45 2.37 24.00 -7.68
N LEU A 46 1.84 23.28 -6.70
CA LEU A 46 0.64 22.49 -6.86
C LEU A 46 -0.55 23.20 -6.23
N LYS A 47 -1.54 23.53 -7.01
CA LYS A 47 -2.84 24.01 -6.57
C LYS A 47 -3.77 22.82 -6.42
N GLY A 48 -3.94 22.33 -5.20
CA GLY A 48 -4.84 21.19 -4.93
C GLY A 48 -4.22 19.82 -5.27
N ASP A 49 -5.04 18.83 -5.54
CA ASP A 49 -4.66 17.44 -5.80
C ASP A 49 -3.88 17.19 -7.12
N GLU A 50 -3.12 18.14 -7.61
CA GLU A 50 -2.22 17.89 -8.74
C GLU A 50 -1.12 16.92 -8.30
N VAL A 51 -1.22 15.69 -8.76
CA VAL A 51 -0.16 14.68 -8.65
C VAL A 51 1.05 15.22 -9.40
N VAL A 52 2.18 15.43 -8.69
CA VAL A 52 3.46 15.67 -9.37
C VAL A 52 3.73 14.43 -10.21
N ALA A 53 3.62 14.53 -11.51
CA ALA A 53 4.21 13.55 -12.38
C ALA A 53 5.72 13.54 -12.05
N CYS A 54 6.16 12.49 -11.37
CA CYS A 54 7.58 12.20 -11.27
C CYS A 54 8.12 12.16 -12.70
N PRO A 55 9.31 12.70 -13.00
CA PRO A 55 9.85 12.59 -14.35
C PRO A 55 9.78 11.11 -14.71
N LEU A 56 9.06 10.84 -15.81
CA LEU A 56 8.99 9.49 -16.38
C LEU A 56 10.44 9.01 -16.55
N PRO A 57 10.77 7.78 -16.17
CA PRO A 57 12.07 7.24 -16.46
C PRO A 57 12.29 7.39 -17.96
N GLU A 58 13.28 8.23 -18.36
CA GLU A 58 13.56 8.49 -19.75
C GLU A 58 13.80 7.15 -20.43
N ARG A 59 12.96 6.85 -21.43
CA ARG A 59 13.09 5.64 -22.24
C ARG A 59 14.32 5.79 -23.10
N ASP A 60 15.27 4.89 -22.96
CA ASP A 60 16.41 4.84 -23.84
C ASP A 60 15.95 4.57 -25.28
N ALA A 61 16.45 5.35 -26.24
CA ALA A 61 16.06 5.20 -27.63
C ALA A 61 16.34 3.77 -28.13
N GLY A 62 15.26 3.00 -28.36
CA GLY A 62 15.35 1.60 -28.79
C GLY A 62 15.29 0.56 -27.67
N GLU A 63 15.08 0.94 -26.43
CA GLU A 63 14.87 0.01 -25.31
C GLU A 63 13.59 -0.80 -25.53
N ASN A 64 13.70 -2.12 -25.41
CA ASN A 64 12.52 -3.01 -25.44
C ASN A 64 11.85 -3.05 -24.06
N LEU A 65 10.58 -3.51 -24.02
CA LEU A 65 9.78 -3.54 -22.82
C LEU A 65 10.41 -4.37 -21.69
N GLU A 66 10.99 -5.53 -22.01
CA GLU A 66 11.61 -6.39 -21.00
C GLU A 66 12.83 -5.73 -20.35
N ALA A 67 13.70 -5.11 -21.13
CA ALA A 67 14.86 -4.39 -20.60
C ALA A 67 14.42 -3.20 -19.73
N PHE A 68 13.36 -2.49 -20.13
CA PHE A 68 12.76 -1.42 -19.33
C PHE A 68 12.24 -1.95 -17.98
N LEU A 69 11.52 -3.07 -17.97
CA LEU A 69 10.99 -3.68 -16.75
C LEU A 69 12.11 -4.20 -15.84
N GLU A 70 13.15 -4.83 -16.38
CA GLU A 70 14.30 -5.30 -15.61
C GLU A 70 15.05 -4.12 -14.95
N ARG A 71 15.28 -3.06 -15.69
CA ARG A 71 15.91 -1.85 -15.17
C ARG A 71 15.04 -1.19 -14.08
N ALA A 72 13.72 -1.08 -14.30
CA ALA A 72 12.79 -0.52 -13.32
C ALA A 72 12.73 -1.38 -12.05
N ARG A 73 12.71 -2.72 -12.18
CA ARG A 73 12.77 -3.64 -11.04
C ARG A 73 14.06 -3.45 -10.22
N ASP A 74 15.19 -3.26 -10.87
CA ASP A 74 16.50 -3.20 -10.25
C ASP A 74 16.87 -1.76 -9.79
N SER A 75 16.11 -0.74 -10.23
CA SER A 75 16.36 0.66 -9.87
C SER A 75 16.25 0.88 -8.35
N ALA A 76 17.13 1.73 -7.80
CA ALA A 76 17.19 2.01 -6.36
C ALA A 76 15.93 2.72 -5.84
N GLU A 77 15.25 3.47 -6.68
CA GLU A 77 14.14 4.34 -6.28
C GLU A 77 12.79 3.62 -6.13
N GLY A 78 12.64 2.40 -6.67
CA GLY A 78 11.38 1.63 -6.67
C GLY A 78 10.19 2.54 -6.93
N ALA A 79 9.25 2.20 -7.78
CA ALA A 79 8.14 3.08 -8.20
C ALA A 79 7.82 4.19 -7.17
N PRO A 80 8.15 5.48 -7.42
CA PRO A 80 8.00 6.59 -6.44
C PRO A 80 6.58 6.73 -5.89
N LEU A 81 5.59 6.29 -6.67
CA LEU A 81 4.18 6.25 -6.30
C LEU A 81 3.83 5.29 -5.17
N LEU A 82 4.73 4.37 -4.82
CA LEU A 82 4.56 3.49 -3.68
C LEU A 82 5.23 4.04 -2.40
N ALA A 83 5.73 5.28 -2.39
CA ALA A 83 6.35 5.88 -1.20
C ALA A 83 5.35 5.98 -0.04
N ASP A 84 4.10 6.36 -0.30
CA ASP A 84 3.04 6.44 0.71
C ASP A 84 2.68 5.06 1.25
N VAL A 85 2.64 4.04 0.37
CA VAL A 85 2.41 2.64 0.76
C VAL A 85 3.56 2.14 1.63
N ARG A 86 4.81 2.46 1.28
CA ARG A 86 5.97 2.14 2.10
C ARG A 86 5.88 2.77 3.48
N ALA A 87 5.62 4.08 3.55
CA ALA A 87 5.50 4.79 4.82
C ALA A 87 4.36 4.22 5.69
N ALA A 88 3.22 3.87 5.10
CA ALA A 88 2.12 3.23 5.80
C ALA A 88 2.49 1.82 6.30
N SER A 89 3.21 1.04 5.49
CA SER A 89 3.70 -0.29 5.87
C SER A 89 4.70 -0.21 7.03
N ASP A 90 5.65 0.73 6.98
CA ASP A 90 6.63 0.95 8.07
C ASP A 90 5.91 1.29 9.40
N ARG A 91 4.81 2.06 9.35
CA ARG A 91 3.98 2.37 10.54
C ARG A 91 3.26 1.13 11.09
N CYS A 92 2.71 0.27 10.22
CA CYS A 92 2.09 -0.98 10.67
C CYS A 92 3.10 -1.86 11.42
N LEU A 93 4.36 -1.89 10.98
CA LEU A 93 5.42 -2.71 11.56
C LEU A 93 5.96 -2.15 12.88
N SER A 94 5.84 -0.84 13.10
CA SER A 94 6.29 -0.13 14.31
C SER A 94 5.14 0.41 15.17
N ALA A 95 3.96 -0.21 15.07
CA ALA A 95 2.73 0.27 15.73
C ALA A 95 2.89 0.52 17.24
N GLU A 96 3.61 -0.36 17.94
CA GLU A 96 3.81 -0.26 19.39
C GLU A 96 4.67 0.96 19.81
N GLU A 97 5.43 1.53 18.88
CA GLU A 97 6.32 2.67 19.12
C GLU A 97 5.63 4.03 18.94
N HIS A 98 4.39 4.04 18.38
CA HIS A 98 3.69 5.29 18.04
C HIS A 98 2.57 5.62 19.04
N PRO A 99 2.71 6.73 19.81
CA PRO A 99 1.62 7.22 20.65
C PRO A 99 0.40 7.59 19.80
N LEU A 100 -0.80 7.20 20.23
CA LEU A 100 -2.06 7.45 19.51
C LEU A 100 -2.27 8.92 19.11
N ARG A 101 -1.83 9.86 19.96
CA ARG A 101 -1.92 11.30 19.68
C ARG A 101 -1.08 11.75 18.49
N VAL A 102 0.10 11.14 18.30
CA VAL A 102 0.97 11.47 17.16
C VAL A 102 0.32 11.03 15.86
N LEU A 103 -0.30 9.85 15.86
CA LEU A 103 -1.03 9.34 14.70
C LEU A 103 -2.32 10.14 14.44
N GLU A 104 -3.02 10.59 15.49
CA GLU A 104 -4.18 11.48 15.35
C GLU A 104 -3.80 12.80 14.68
N ASP A 105 -2.69 13.42 15.10
CA ASP A 105 -2.18 14.64 14.49
C ASP A 105 -1.71 14.44 13.05
N GLU A 106 -1.09 13.30 12.75
CA GLU A 106 -0.58 12.98 11.42
C GLU A 106 -1.72 12.67 10.46
N PHE A 107 -2.62 11.75 10.81
CA PHE A 107 -3.76 11.35 9.97
C PHE A 107 -4.80 12.46 9.83
N GLY A 108 -4.92 13.33 10.84
CA GLY A 108 -5.81 14.50 10.80
C GLY A 108 -5.45 15.53 9.72
N ARG A 109 -4.23 15.47 9.18
CA ARG A 109 -3.79 16.32 8.05
C ARG A 109 -4.27 15.83 6.69
N ASP A 110 -4.66 14.56 6.57
CA ASP A 110 -5.22 13.99 5.35
C ASP A 110 -6.73 13.77 5.51
N PRO A 111 -7.57 14.60 4.84
CA PRO A 111 -9.03 14.49 4.94
C PRO A 111 -9.56 13.13 4.47
N HIS A 112 -8.90 12.49 3.50
CA HIS A 112 -9.31 11.19 2.96
C HIS A 112 -9.09 10.07 4.00
N ILE A 113 -7.92 10.02 4.61
CA ILE A 113 -7.61 9.09 5.70
C ILE A 113 -8.57 9.32 6.88
N THR A 114 -8.76 10.57 7.29
CA THR A 114 -9.68 10.92 8.39
C THR A 114 -11.10 10.44 8.11
N ALA A 115 -11.66 10.76 6.94
CA ALA A 115 -13.00 10.34 6.56
C ALA A 115 -13.11 8.81 6.45
N GLY A 116 -12.12 8.15 5.86
CA GLY A 116 -12.07 6.69 5.71
C GLY A 116 -12.06 5.97 7.07
N LEU A 117 -11.25 6.41 8.02
CA LEU A 117 -11.19 5.84 9.36
C LEU A 117 -12.49 6.05 10.15
N ILE A 118 -13.11 7.23 10.05
CA ILE A 118 -14.41 7.50 10.68
C ILE A 118 -15.50 6.62 10.06
N ALA A 119 -15.53 6.48 8.73
CA ALA A 119 -16.47 5.63 8.03
C ALA A 119 -16.30 4.15 8.42
N ALA A 120 -15.07 3.65 8.46
CA ALA A 120 -14.76 2.29 8.89
C ALA A 120 -15.19 2.02 10.34
N ALA A 121 -14.94 2.97 11.26
CA ALA A 121 -15.36 2.85 12.65
C ALA A 121 -16.89 2.87 12.83
N ASN A 122 -17.63 3.41 11.88
CA ASN A 122 -19.08 3.50 11.86
C ASN A 122 -19.74 2.43 10.97
N SER A 123 -18.98 1.53 10.36
CA SER A 123 -19.53 0.46 9.54
C SER A 123 -20.43 -0.46 10.38
N ALA A 124 -21.43 -1.09 9.76
CA ALA A 124 -22.40 -1.94 10.45
C ALA A 124 -21.75 -3.08 11.24
N ALA A 125 -20.69 -3.65 10.72
CA ALA A 125 -19.94 -4.74 11.36
C ALA A 125 -19.26 -4.34 12.68
N ARG A 126 -18.98 -3.05 12.87
CA ARG A 126 -18.26 -2.52 14.04
C ARG A 126 -19.06 -1.48 14.85
N HIS A 127 -20.34 -1.32 14.52
CA HIS A 127 -21.17 -0.31 15.16
C HIS A 127 -21.63 -0.74 16.55
N VAL A 128 -20.83 -0.39 17.57
CA VAL A 128 -21.20 -0.55 18.97
C VAL A 128 -21.26 0.85 19.61
N GLY A 129 -22.44 1.26 20.04
CA GLY A 129 -22.66 2.56 20.68
C GLY A 129 -22.89 3.73 19.71
N PRO A 130 -22.73 4.99 20.15
CA PRO A 130 -22.98 6.18 19.31
C PRO A 130 -21.96 6.28 18.16
N ALA A 131 -22.39 6.87 17.04
CA ALA A 131 -21.52 7.08 15.89
C ALA A 131 -20.28 7.91 16.24
N CYS A 132 -19.13 7.52 15.73
CA CYS A 132 -17.89 8.28 15.81
C CYS A 132 -18.00 9.53 14.94
N GLN A 133 -17.67 10.68 15.52
CA GLN A 133 -17.69 11.99 14.85
C GLN A 133 -16.29 12.59 14.69
N THR A 134 -15.31 12.02 15.39
CA THR A 134 -13.92 12.52 15.36
C THR A 134 -12.94 11.39 15.07
N LEU A 135 -11.78 11.74 14.52
CA LEU A 135 -10.70 10.80 14.26
C LEU A 135 -10.24 10.06 15.53
N GLY A 136 -10.08 10.77 16.65
CA GLY A 136 -9.69 10.16 17.92
C GLY A 136 -10.71 9.15 18.46
N GLN A 137 -12.02 9.35 18.20
CA GLN A 137 -13.04 8.34 18.53
C GLN A 137 -12.92 7.11 17.62
N ALA A 138 -12.67 7.33 16.33
CA ALA A 138 -12.49 6.26 15.36
C ALA A 138 -11.26 5.39 15.70
N LEU A 139 -10.11 6.00 15.96
CA LEU A 139 -8.88 5.30 16.33
C LEU A 139 -9.03 4.47 17.61
N ARG A 140 -9.73 4.99 18.63
CA ARG A 140 -10.01 4.22 19.85
C ARG A 140 -10.96 3.04 19.64
N ARG A 141 -11.93 3.17 18.74
CA ARG A 141 -12.89 2.10 18.41
C ARG A 141 -12.25 1.00 17.57
N LEU A 142 -11.49 1.38 16.56
CA LEU A 142 -10.82 0.46 15.63
C LEU A 142 -9.63 -0.25 16.28
N GLY A 143 -9.00 0.40 17.25
CA GLY A 143 -7.70 0.00 17.75
C GLY A 143 -6.55 0.48 16.84
N LEU A 144 -5.34 0.47 17.38
CA LEU A 144 -4.17 1.03 16.68
C LEU A 144 -3.79 0.19 15.45
N GLY A 145 -3.60 -1.11 15.61
CA GLY A 145 -3.18 -2.01 14.54
C GLY A 145 -4.14 -1.97 13.35
N HIS A 146 -5.43 -2.13 13.62
CA HIS A 146 -6.43 -2.09 12.55
C HIS A 146 -6.51 -0.72 11.86
N SER A 147 -6.40 0.39 12.60
CA SER A 147 -6.37 1.73 12.00
C SER A 147 -5.19 1.90 11.04
N LEU A 148 -4.00 1.41 11.42
CA LEU A 148 -2.81 1.46 10.57
C LEU A 148 -2.96 0.59 9.31
N ASN A 149 -3.55 -0.59 9.44
CA ASN A 149 -3.86 -1.46 8.31
C ASN A 149 -4.85 -0.81 7.33
N LEU A 150 -5.87 -0.10 7.83
CA LEU A 150 -6.79 0.68 6.98
C LEU A 150 -6.06 1.81 6.24
N VAL A 151 -5.16 2.52 6.92
CA VAL A 151 -4.33 3.57 6.27
C VAL A 151 -3.43 2.98 5.19
N LEU A 152 -2.86 1.80 5.43
CA LEU A 152 -2.11 1.06 4.42
C LEU A 152 -3.00 0.72 3.21
N GLY A 153 -4.24 0.26 3.47
CA GLY A 153 -5.24 -0.01 2.43
C GLY A 153 -5.55 1.24 1.60
N PHE A 154 -5.83 2.38 2.24
CA PHE A 154 -6.09 3.65 1.52
C PHE A 154 -4.88 4.12 0.69
N SER A 155 -3.66 3.91 1.19
CA SER A 155 -2.44 4.23 0.44
C SER A 155 -2.26 3.34 -0.80
N LEU A 156 -2.58 2.05 -0.68
CA LEU A 156 -2.60 1.12 -1.81
C LEU A 156 -3.65 1.53 -2.84
N GLN A 157 -4.88 1.82 -2.41
CA GLN A 157 -5.97 2.26 -3.28
C GLN A 157 -5.60 3.53 -4.06
N ARG A 158 -4.91 4.48 -3.42
CA ARG A 158 -4.40 5.68 -4.10
C ARG A 158 -3.33 5.36 -5.14
N ALA A 159 -2.45 4.41 -4.85
CA ALA A 159 -1.35 4.02 -5.73
C ALA A 159 -1.79 3.32 -7.02
N ILE A 160 -3.00 2.75 -7.05
CA ILE A 160 -3.56 2.02 -8.21
C ILE A 160 -4.32 2.89 -9.20
N GLN A 161 -4.40 4.20 -9.00
CA GLN A 161 -5.02 5.11 -9.97
C GLN A 161 -4.11 5.24 -11.20
N LEU A 162 -4.46 4.50 -12.26
CA LEU A 162 -3.71 4.42 -13.52
C LEU A 162 -4.52 5.09 -14.63
N GLY A 163 -3.82 5.67 -15.61
CA GLY A 163 -4.45 6.38 -16.73
C GLY A 163 -4.86 5.47 -17.89
N GLU A 164 -4.09 4.38 -18.13
CA GLU A 164 -4.40 3.40 -19.18
C GLU A 164 -5.56 2.49 -18.74
N PRO A 165 -6.69 2.44 -19.48
CA PRO A 165 -7.88 1.70 -19.05
C PRO A 165 -7.62 0.22 -18.75
N LEU A 166 -6.84 -0.47 -19.58
CA LEU A 166 -6.48 -1.88 -19.38
C LEU A 166 -5.72 -2.10 -18.06
N LEU A 167 -4.79 -1.22 -17.75
CA LEU A 167 -3.99 -1.28 -16.52
C LEU A 167 -4.83 -0.91 -15.30
N ALA A 168 -5.70 0.10 -15.41
CA ALA A 168 -6.59 0.54 -14.34
C ALA A 168 -7.58 -0.56 -13.95
N GLU A 169 -8.20 -1.24 -14.91
CA GLU A 169 -9.11 -2.37 -14.66
C GLU A 169 -8.38 -3.52 -13.94
N ARG A 170 -7.19 -3.88 -14.41
CA ARG A 170 -6.39 -4.94 -13.78
C ARG A 170 -5.92 -4.56 -12.38
N ALA A 171 -5.57 -3.29 -12.15
CA ALA A 171 -5.18 -2.78 -10.84
C ALA A 171 -6.34 -2.80 -9.84
N MET A 172 -7.55 -2.42 -10.26
CA MET A 172 -8.76 -2.55 -9.44
C MET A 172 -9.04 -4.01 -9.08
N HIS A 173 -8.95 -4.92 -10.05
CA HIS A 173 -9.11 -6.35 -9.78
C HIS A 173 -8.11 -6.87 -8.73
N PHE A 174 -6.83 -6.51 -8.83
CA PHE A 174 -5.83 -6.90 -7.83
C PHE A 174 -6.05 -6.25 -6.48
N TRP A 175 -6.57 -5.03 -6.45
CA TRP A 175 -6.99 -4.38 -5.22
C TRP A 175 -8.12 -5.14 -4.51
N ASP A 176 -9.17 -5.48 -5.24
CA ASP A 176 -10.31 -6.24 -4.71
C ASP A 176 -9.86 -7.60 -4.17
N LEU A 177 -8.98 -8.30 -4.89
CA LEU A 177 -8.36 -9.54 -4.40
C LEU A 177 -7.54 -9.33 -3.13
N SER A 178 -6.80 -8.21 -3.03
CA SER A 178 -5.99 -7.90 -1.86
C SER A 178 -6.86 -7.62 -0.64
N GLN A 179 -7.95 -6.87 -0.79
CA GLN A 179 -8.90 -6.62 0.29
C GLN A 179 -9.58 -7.91 0.75
N ARG A 180 -10.17 -8.66 -0.18
CA ARG A 180 -10.81 -9.95 0.15
C ARG A 180 -9.85 -10.91 0.83
N CYS A 181 -8.61 -11.02 0.35
CA CYS A 181 -7.59 -11.84 0.97
C CYS A 181 -7.27 -11.37 2.40
N ALA A 182 -7.16 -10.07 2.64
CA ALA A 182 -6.89 -9.51 3.95
C ALA A 182 -8.04 -9.78 4.94
N ASP A 183 -9.29 -9.58 4.52
CA ASP A 183 -10.46 -9.82 5.35
C ASP A 183 -10.58 -11.32 5.71
N ILE A 184 -10.44 -12.20 4.74
CA ILE A 184 -10.46 -13.66 4.97
C ILE A 184 -9.28 -14.08 5.87
N ALA A 185 -8.09 -13.52 5.67
CA ALA A 185 -6.93 -13.83 6.51
C ALA A 185 -7.13 -13.39 7.95
N TRP A 186 -7.81 -12.25 8.17
CA TRP A 186 -8.23 -11.80 9.49
C TRP A 186 -9.16 -12.80 10.18
N GLU A 187 -10.26 -13.17 9.52
CA GLU A 187 -11.26 -14.10 10.08
C GLU A 187 -10.65 -15.48 10.40
N LEU A 188 -9.84 -16.00 9.48
CA LEU A 188 -9.14 -17.26 9.71
C LEU A 188 -8.11 -17.17 10.84
N ALA A 189 -7.39 -16.06 10.94
CA ALA A 189 -6.39 -15.87 11.99
C ALA A 189 -7.04 -15.75 13.36
N ASP A 190 -8.14 -15.01 13.49
CA ASP A 190 -8.92 -14.90 14.73
C ASP A 190 -9.46 -16.25 15.16
N ALA A 191 -10.12 -16.98 14.27
CA ALA A 191 -10.70 -18.30 14.55
C ALA A 191 -9.66 -19.37 14.92
N LEU A 192 -8.42 -19.23 14.44
CA LEU A 192 -7.33 -20.18 14.67
C LEU A 192 -6.32 -19.70 15.74
N GLY A 193 -6.54 -18.53 16.35
CA GLY A 193 -5.67 -17.97 17.39
C GLY A 193 -4.27 -17.62 16.86
N ALA A 194 -4.18 -17.05 15.67
CA ALA A 194 -2.96 -16.53 15.06
C ALA A 194 -2.90 -15.00 15.16
N ASP A 195 -1.83 -14.39 14.69
CA ASP A 195 -1.65 -12.92 14.69
C ASP A 195 -2.51 -12.30 13.57
N VAL A 196 -3.68 -11.77 13.95
CA VAL A 196 -4.67 -11.23 13.02
C VAL A 196 -4.16 -10.01 12.24
N GLU A 197 -3.46 -9.11 12.91
CA GLU A 197 -2.95 -7.88 12.28
C GLU A 197 -1.86 -8.20 11.25
N ARG A 198 -0.98 -9.15 11.56
CA ARG A 198 0.07 -9.59 10.64
C ARG A 198 -0.50 -10.32 9.44
N CYS A 199 -1.48 -11.20 9.65
CA CYS A 199 -2.17 -11.91 8.58
C CYS A 199 -2.92 -10.92 7.66
N TYR A 200 -3.62 -9.94 8.22
CA TYR A 200 -4.29 -8.89 7.47
C TYR A 200 -3.30 -8.06 6.64
N THR A 201 -2.23 -7.57 7.28
CA THR A 201 -1.17 -6.80 6.59
C THR A 201 -0.57 -7.60 5.43
N ALA A 202 -0.29 -8.88 5.63
CA ALA A 202 0.23 -9.74 4.58
C ALA A 202 -0.78 -9.94 3.43
N GLY A 203 -2.07 -10.06 3.77
CA GLY A 203 -3.16 -10.12 2.80
C GLY A 203 -3.25 -8.87 1.93
N LEU A 204 -3.18 -7.68 2.52
CA LEU A 204 -3.14 -6.43 1.77
C LEU A 204 -1.93 -6.32 0.83
N LEU A 205 -0.77 -6.81 1.27
CA LEU A 205 0.49 -6.65 0.55
C LEU A 205 0.79 -7.78 -0.45
N HIS A 206 -0.03 -8.84 -0.52
CA HIS A 206 0.33 -10.00 -1.31
C HIS A 206 0.43 -9.71 -2.82
N ARG A 207 -0.37 -8.79 -3.36
CA ARG A 207 -0.32 -8.36 -4.78
C ARG A 207 0.53 -7.11 -5.03
N LEU A 208 1.33 -6.68 -4.06
CA LEU A 208 2.15 -5.48 -4.18
C LEU A 208 3.10 -5.51 -5.39
N GLY A 209 3.63 -6.69 -5.73
CA GLY A 209 4.49 -6.86 -6.90
C GLY A 209 3.77 -6.64 -8.21
N ASP A 210 2.55 -7.17 -8.33
CA ASP A 210 1.70 -7.00 -9.50
C ASP A 210 1.29 -5.52 -9.67
N LEU A 211 0.91 -4.84 -8.58
CA LEU A 211 0.57 -3.42 -8.59
C LEU A 211 1.77 -2.53 -8.98
N ALA A 212 2.96 -2.86 -8.50
CA ALA A 212 4.18 -2.15 -8.88
C ALA A 212 4.54 -2.36 -10.36
N LEU A 213 4.35 -3.58 -10.86
CA LEU A 213 4.53 -3.89 -12.28
C LEU A 213 3.53 -3.11 -13.15
N LEU A 214 2.25 -3.08 -12.79
CA LEU A 214 1.23 -2.30 -13.49
C LEU A 214 1.58 -0.80 -13.53
N ARG A 215 2.09 -0.26 -12.43
CA ARG A 215 2.55 1.12 -12.39
C ARG A 215 3.73 1.36 -13.33
N THR A 216 4.69 0.45 -13.37
CA THR A 216 5.83 0.53 -14.30
C THR A 216 5.37 0.42 -15.76
N LEU A 217 4.36 -0.43 -16.03
CA LEU A 217 3.74 -0.52 -17.36
C LEU A 217 2.98 0.75 -17.74
N GLN A 218 2.38 1.47 -16.79
CA GLN A 218 1.81 2.79 -17.04
C GLN A 218 2.88 3.77 -17.53
N ASP A 219 4.05 3.80 -16.86
CA ASP A 219 5.16 4.65 -17.29
C ASP A 219 5.64 4.30 -18.72
N TRP A 220 5.61 3.02 -19.07
CA TRP A 220 5.88 2.57 -20.44
C TRP A 220 4.84 3.09 -21.45
N CYS A 221 3.56 3.00 -21.13
CA CYS A 221 2.48 3.50 -21.98
C CYS A 221 2.51 5.02 -22.12
N ASP A 222 2.78 5.75 -21.03
CA ASP A 222 2.93 7.20 -21.01
C ASP A 222 4.13 7.65 -21.89
N GLY A 223 5.16 6.80 -22.00
CA GLY A 223 6.28 6.96 -22.94
C GLY A 223 5.96 6.58 -24.41
N GLY A 224 4.70 6.32 -24.75
CA GLY A 224 4.23 5.96 -26.09
C GLY A 224 4.38 4.47 -26.45
N GLY A 225 4.59 3.59 -25.44
CA GLY A 225 4.51 2.16 -25.61
C GLY A 225 3.08 1.67 -25.78
N ALA A 226 2.88 0.57 -26.50
CA ALA A 226 1.58 -0.08 -26.61
C ALA A 226 1.60 -1.42 -25.84
N LEU A 227 0.44 -1.77 -25.27
CA LEU A 227 0.23 -3.00 -24.53
C LEU A 227 -1.16 -3.54 -24.85
N ASP A 228 -1.26 -4.86 -25.09
CA ASP A 228 -2.51 -5.59 -25.18
C ASP A 228 -2.71 -6.52 -23.97
N GLU A 229 -3.90 -7.08 -23.85
CA GLU A 229 -4.28 -7.93 -22.71
C GLU A 229 -3.42 -9.20 -22.62
N ALA A 230 -3.17 -9.86 -23.76
CA ALA A 230 -2.38 -11.10 -23.81
C ALA A 230 -0.94 -10.84 -23.34
N ARG A 231 -0.37 -9.72 -23.78
CA ARG A 231 0.98 -9.32 -23.36
C ARG A 231 1.02 -8.91 -21.89
N LEU A 232 -0.02 -8.24 -21.40
CA LEU A 232 -0.15 -7.90 -19.98
C LEU A 232 -0.15 -9.16 -19.11
N ASP A 233 -0.96 -10.17 -19.47
CA ASP A 233 -1.03 -11.42 -18.71
C ASP A 233 0.30 -12.18 -18.71
N GLU A 234 0.98 -12.23 -19.84
CA GLU A 234 2.33 -12.82 -19.95
C GLU A 234 3.31 -12.10 -19.00
N LEU A 235 3.32 -10.76 -19.00
CA LEU A 235 4.24 -9.97 -18.18
C LEU A 235 3.93 -10.10 -16.69
N LEU A 236 2.66 -10.11 -16.30
CA LEU A 236 2.24 -10.35 -14.92
C LEU A 236 2.70 -11.71 -14.42
N GLY A 237 2.50 -12.76 -15.21
CA GLY A 237 2.96 -14.10 -14.87
C GLY A 237 4.48 -14.21 -14.73
N ARG A 238 5.22 -13.49 -15.57
CA ARG A 238 6.69 -13.55 -15.62
C ARG A 238 7.36 -12.63 -14.57
N PHE A 239 6.87 -11.43 -14.38
CA PHE A 239 7.55 -10.38 -13.59
C PHE A 239 6.90 -10.07 -12.24
N GLY A 240 5.61 -10.32 -12.03
CA GLY A 240 4.88 -9.92 -10.81
C GLY A 240 5.55 -10.42 -9.53
N ALA A 241 5.89 -11.70 -9.43
CA ALA A 241 6.57 -12.26 -8.27
C ALA A 241 7.96 -11.66 -8.04
N SER A 242 8.72 -11.37 -9.11
CA SER A 242 10.07 -10.80 -9.03
C SER A 242 10.04 -9.34 -8.58
N PHE A 243 9.10 -8.53 -9.08
CA PHE A 243 8.84 -7.17 -8.60
C PHE A 243 8.47 -7.17 -7.12
N GLY A 244 7.57 -8.07 -6.69
CA GLY A 244 7.21 -8.20 -5.28
C GLY A 244 8.41 -8.56 -4.40
N SER A 245 9.27 -9.47 -4.83
CA SER A 245 10.47 -9.86 -4.10
C SER A 245 11.47 -8.70 -3.98
N ALA A 246 11.71 -7.97 -5.07
CA ALA A 246 12.58 -6.82 -5.09
C ALA A 246 12.08 -5.70 -4.15
N LEU A 247 10.77 -5.38 -4.18
CA LEU A 247 10.18 -4.37 -3.31
C LEU A 247 10.26 -4.76 -1.83
N ARG A 248 9.86 -5.99 -1.48
CA ARG A 248 9.93 -6.46 -0.09
C ARG A 248 11.35 -6.43 0.49
N ALA A 249 12.34 -6.74 -0.33
CA ALA A 249 13.75 -6.66 0.06
C ALA A 249 14.20 -5.20 0.25
N ARG A 250 13.84 -4.33 -0.70
CA ARG A 250 14.20 -2.91 -0.69
C ARG A 250 13.55 -2.14 0.47
N TRP A 251 12.29 -2.43 0.78
CA TRP A 251 11.58 -1.85 1.92
C TRP A 251 12.00 -2.46 3.25
N ARG A 252 12.92 -3.42 3.24
CA ARG A 252 13.43 -4.11 4.45
C ARG A 252 12.30 -4.67 5.31
N LEU A 253 11.23 -5.16 4.68
CA LEU A 253 10.15 -5.81 5.43
C LEU A 253 10.75 -6.95 6.29
N PRO A 254 10.25 -7.15 7.53
CA PRO A 254 10.68 -8.25 8.39
C PRO A 254 10.64 -9.59 7.68
N LEU A 255 11.58 -10.47 8.00
CA LEU A 255 11.71 -11.76 7.33
C LEU A 255 10.43 -12.59 7.43
N GLU A 256 9.77 -12.56 8.61
CA GLU A 256 8.53 -13.27 8.85
C GLU A 256 7.42 -12.77 7.92
N LEU A 257 7.24 -11.45 7.78
CA LEU A 257 6.24 -10.89 6.88
C LEU A 257 6.55 -11.22 5.41
N ARG A 258 7.83 -11.17 5.00
CA ARG A 258 8.24 -11.58 3.63
C ARG A 258 7.92 -13.04 3.33
N ARG A 259 8.17 -13.94 4.30
CA ARG A 259 7.83 -15.37 4.19
C ARG A 259 6.34 -15.58 4.10
N LEU A 260 5.60 -14.88 4.95
CA LEU A 260 4.14 -14.94 4.96
C LEU A 260 3.56 -14.52 3.62
N ILE A 261 3.97 -13.38 3.07
CA ILE A 261 3.55 -12.93 1.73
C ILE A 261 3.97 -13.95 0.64
N ALA A 262 5.15 -14.55 0.74
CA ALA A 262 5.61 -15.54 -0.23
C ALA A 262 4.74 -16.81 -0.23
N ALA A 263 4.14 -17.17 0.90
CA ALA A 263 3.24 -18.33 1.02
C ALA A 263 1.95 -18.17 0.18
N ALA A 264 1.58 -16.94 -0.21
CA ALA A 264 0.50 -16.69 -1.16
C ALA A 264 0.79 -17.21 -2.57
N TYR A 265 2.08 -17.35 -2.94
CA TYR A 265 2.49 -17.72 -4.29
C TYR A 265 3.02 -19.16 -4.41
N GLN A 266 3.64 -19.69 -3.36
CA GLN A 266 4.33 -20.99 -3.41
C GLN A 266 4.21 -21.77 -2.12
N PHE A 267 3.80 -23.03 -2.24
CA PHE A 267 3.89 -24.02 -1.18
C PHE A 267 5.29 -24.66 -1.17
N GLY A 268 6.11 -24.36 -0.18
CA GLY A 268 7.43 -24.96 -0.04
C GLY A 268 7.88 -25.11 1.41
N GLY A 269 8.40 -26.26 1.78
CA GLY A 269 8.96 -26.52 3.11
C GLY A 269 7.94 -26.73 4.24
N VAL A 270 8.38 -26.50 5.49
CA VAL A 270 7.52 -26.51 6.69
C VAL A 270 6.88 -25.13 6.81
N LEU A 271 5.57 -25.06 6.72
CA LEU A 271 4.80 -23.83 6.78
C LEU A 271 4.31 -23.58 8.21
N SER A 272 4.38 -22.32 8.64
CA SER A 272 3.76 -21.85 9.87
C SER A 272 2.24 -21.84 9.73
N ARG A 273 1.53 -21.69 10.85
CA ARG A 273 0.05 -21.58 10.84
C ARG A 273 -0.38 -20.35 10.03
N GLU A 274 0.28 -19.22 10.21
CA GLU A 274 -0.03 -17.99 9.48
C GLU A 274 0.25 -18.13 7.98
N GLU A 275 1.32 -18.81 7.60
CA GLU A 275 1.62 -19.09 6.18
C GLU A 275 0.52 -19.94 5.53
N LEU A 276 -0.03 -20.92 6.26
CA LEU A 276 -1.17 -21.73 5.80
C LEU A 276 -2.46 -20.89 5.71
N ILE A 277 -2.71 -20.03 6.70
CA ILE A 277 -3.85 -19.10 6.72
C ILE A 277 -3.80 -18.20 5.48
N LEU A 278 -2.66 -17.55 5.22
CA LEU A 278 -2.55 -16.65 4.07
C LEU A 278 -2.69 -17.38 2.74
N SER A 279 -2.10 -18.55 2.61
CA SER A 279 -2.26 -19.36 1.41
C SER A 279 -3.73 -19.76 1.18
N LEU A 280 -4.45 -20.13 2.23
CA LEU A 280 -5.88 -20.46 2.16
C LEU A 280 -6.70 -19.21 1.81
N ALA A 281 -6.43 -18.08 2.47
CA ALA A 281 -7.09 -16.81 2.21
C ALA A 281 -6.91 -16.33 0.76
N THR A 282 -5.69 -16.48 0.19
CA THR A 282 -5.41 -16.13 -1.21
C THR A 282 -6.23 -17.00 -2.17
N GLN A 283 -6.35 -18.31 -1.90
CA GLN A 283 -7.17 -19.21 -2.71
C GLN A 283 -8.65 -18.84 -2.61
N ALA A 284 -9.15 -18.64 -1.38
CA ALA A 284 -10.54 -18.24 -1.12
C ALA A 284 -10.90 -16.90 -1.79
N ALA A 285 -10.01 -15.91 -1.74
CA ALA A 285 -10.22 -14.62 -2.40
C ALA A 285 -10.37 -14.72 -3.92
N SER A 286 -9.77 -15.74 -4.53
CA SER A 286 -9.80 -15.95 -5.98
C SER A 286 -10.96 -16.83 -6.46
N LEU A 287 -11.66 -17.50 -5.53
CA LEU A 287 -12.81 -18.37 -5.83
C LEU A 287 -14.14 -17.61 -5.69
N PRO A 288 -15.21 -18.06 -6.38
CA PRO A 288 -16.57 -17.64 -6.08
C PRO A 288 -16.95 -17.95 -4.61
N GLU A 289 -17.85 -17.18 -4.04
CA GLU A 289 -18.23 -17.27 -2.61
C GLU A 289 -18.82 -18.62 -2.21
N ASP A 290 -19.34 -19.39 -3.15
CA ASP A 290 -20.04 -20.69 -2.91
C ASP A 290 -19.10 -21.92 -2.97
N ASP A 291 -17.78 -21.78 -3.15
CA ASP A 291 -16.87 -22.92 -3.40
C ASP A 291 -16.09 -23.39 -2.15
N ALA A 292 -16.73 -23.35 -0.97
CA ALA A 292 -16.12 -23.81 0.28
C ALA A 292 -15.70 -25.31 0.26
N GLU A 293 -16.40 -26.15 -0.50
CA GLU A 293 -16.05 -27.57 -0.66
C GLU A 293 -14.72 -27.73 -1.43
N GLN A 294 -14.54 -27.02 -2.54
CA GLN A 294 -13.29 -27.04 -3.30
C GLN A 294 -12.12 -26.50 -2.46
N LEU A 295 -12.39 -25.46 -1.66
CA LEU A 295 -11.39 -24.88 -0.77
C LEU A 295 -10.96 -25.85 0.34
N ALA A 296 -11.90 -26.67 0.88
CA ALA A 296 -11.61 -27.71 1.87
C ALA A 296 -10.69 -28.81 1.36
N GLU A 297 -10.69 -29.05 0.04
CA GLU A 297 -9.78 -30.01 -0.59
C GLU A 297 -8.35 -29.47 -0.71
N SER A 298 -8.13 -28.16 -0.49
CA SER A 298 -6.81 -27.56 -0.56
C SER A 298 -5.85 -28.16 0.47
N LYS A 299 -4.56 -28.17 0.16
CA LYS A 299 -3.54 -28.62 1.10
C LYS A 299 -3.52 -27.77 2.38
N ALA A 300 -3.74 -26.46 2.25
CA ALA A 300 -3.76 -25.52 3.37
C ALA A 300 -4.93 -25.83 4.33
N ALA A 301 -6.14 -26.02 3.82
CA ALA A 301 -7.32 -26.35 4.63
C ALA A 301 -7.12 -27.64 5.40
N ARG A 302 -6.63 -28.69 4.71
CA ARG A 302 -6.35 -30.01 5.37
C ARG A 302 -5.30 -29.89 6.47
N MET A 303 -4.24 -29.12 6.26
CA MET A 303 -3.19 -28.92 7.28
C MET A 303 -3.67 -28.08 8.47
N LEU A 304 -4.64 -27.16 8.24
CA LEU A 304 -5.29 -26.38 9.29
C LEU A 304 -6.42 -27.15 10.01
N GLY A 305 -6.82 -28.32 9.50
CA GLY A 305 -7.92 -29.11 10.04
C GLY A 305 -9.29 -28.47 9.81
N LEU A 306 -9.45 -27.76 8.67
CA LEU A 306 -10.69 -27.10 8.27
C LEU A 306 -11.40 -27.95 7.23
N ASP A 307 -12.63 -28.32 7.51
CA ASP A 307 -13.57 -28.98 6.58
C ASP A 307 -14.48 -27.94 5.88
N GLY A 308 -15.27 -28.41 4.91
CA GLY A 308 -16.14 -27.53 4.13
C GLY A 308 -17.20 -26.80 4.97
N GLU A 309 -17.78 -27.46 5.98
CA GLU A 309 -18.80 -26.86 6.85
C GLU A 309 -18.20 -25.73 7.70
N ARG A 310 -17.03 -25.96 8.26
CA ARG A 310 -16.31 -24.95 9.07
C ARG A 310 -15.82 -23.78 8.23
N LEU A 311 -15.32 -24.06 7.02
CA LEU A 311 -14.94 -23.00 6.07
C LEU A 311 -16.14 -22.17 5.63
N ALA A 312 -17.26 -22.81 5.25
CA ALA A 312 -18.48 -22.11 4.88
C ALA A 312 -18.96 -21.17 5.99
N LYS A 313 -18.83 -21.59 7.26
CA LYS A 313 -19.21 -20.78 8.42
C LYS A 313 -18.26 -19.59 8.66
N LEU A 314 -16.96 -19.76 8.43
CA LEU A 314 -15.95 -18.72 8.63
C LEU A 314 -15.90 -17.69 7.50
N LEU A 315 -16.29 -18.10 6.28
CA LEU A 315 -16.27 -17.25 5.08
C LEU A 315 -17.63 -16.59 4.78
N GLN A 316 -18.67 -16.84 5.61
CA GLN A 316 -19.93 -16.12 5.51
C GLN A 316 -19.73 -14.67 5.99
N PRO A 317 -20.19 -13.65 5.17
CA PRO A 317 -20.06 -12.25 5.52
C PRO A 317 -20.85 -11.82 6.76
#